data_c75a7a3dcc83c04cf0c36f5ee974f213
#
_entry.id   c75a7a3dcc83c04cf0c36f5ee974f213
#
_cell.length_a   1.000
_cell.length_b   1.000
_cell.length_c   1.000
_cell.angle_alpha   90.00
_cell.angle_beta   90.00
_cell.angle_gamma   90.00
#
_symmetry.space_group_name_H-M   'P 1'
#
loop_
_entity.id
_entity.type
_entity.pdbx_description
1 polymer ?
#
loop_
_entity_poly.entity_id
_entity_poly.type
_entity_poly.pdbx_seq_one_letter_code
_entity_poly.pdbx_strand_id
1 'polypeptide(L)'
;IIIGSRGVGKTSLMERFTDDTFCEACKSTVGVDFKIKTVELRGKKIRLQIWDTAGQERFNSITSAYYRSAKGIILVYDITKKETFDDLPKWMKMIDKYASEDAELLLVGNKLDCEVDREISRQQGEKFAQQITGMRFCEASAKDNFNVDEIFLKLVDDILKKMPLDVIRNELSNSILSLQPEPEIPPELPPPRPHVRCC
;
A
#
# COMPACT_ATOMS: atom_id res chain seq x y z
N ILE A 1 2.27 -1.01 -1.07
CA ILE A 1 1.12 -0.98 -1.99
C ILE A 1 0.24 -2.21 -1.77
N ILE A 2 -1.09 -2.03 -1.84
CA ILE A 2 -2.07 -3.11 -1.78
C ILE A 2 -2.74 -3.24 -3.14
N ILE A 3 -2.71 -4.44 -3.71
CA ILE A 3 -3.26 -4.75 -5.03
C ILE A 3 -4.17 -5.99 -4.97
N GLY A 4 -4.97 -6.17 -5.99
CA GLY A 4 -5.91 -7.28 -6.12
C GLY A 4 -7.21 -6.83 -6.79
N SER A 5 -8.06 -7.78 -7.13
CA SER A 5 -9.33 -7.55 -7.82
C SER A 5 -10.29 -6.66 -7.01
N ARG A 6 -11.27 -6.10 -7.68
CA ARG A 6 -12.29 -5.28 -7.01
C ARG A 6 -13.07 -6.09 -5.97
N GLY A 7 -13.34 -5.48 -4.84
CA GLY A 7 -14.19 -6.06 -3.80
C GLY A 7 -13.53 -7.10 -2.90
N VAL A 8 -12.22 -7.35 -3.05
CA VAL A 8 -11.49 -8.29 -2.18
C VAL A 8 -11.23 -7.76 -0.77
N GLY A 9 -11.45 -6.46 -0.54
CA GLY A 9 -11.30 -5.82 0.78
C GLY A 9 -9.95 -5.15 1.02
N LYS A 10 -9.25 -4.69 -0.02
CA LYS A 10 -7.98 -3.96 0.10
C LYS A 10 -8.11 -2.72 1.00
N THR A 11 -9.07 -1.86 0.70
CA THR A 11 -9.37 -0.65 1.48
C THR A 11 -9.73 -1.01 2.92
N SER A 12 -10.56 -2.03 3.11
CA SER A 12 -10.98 -2.48 4.45
C SER A 12 -9.81 -2.98 5.30
N LEU A 13 -8.85 -3.69 4.69
CA LEU A 13 -7.61 -4.09 5.37
C LEU A 13 -6.76 -2.87 5.77
N MET A 14 -6.59 -1.91 4.89
CA MET A 14 -5.87 -0.68 5.17
C MET A 14 -6.53 0.13 6.29
N GLU A 15 -7.83 0.38 6.20
CA GLU A 15 -8.58 1.14 7.21
C GLU A 15 -8.63 0.45 8.55
N ARG A 16 -8.77 -0.87 8.59
CA ARG A 16 -8.68 -1.63 9.83
C ARG A 16 -7.33 -1.48 10.49
N PHE A 17 -6.26 -1.55 9.71
CA PHE A 17 -4.89 -1.39 10.24
C PHE A 17 -4.61 0.04 10.69
N THR A 18 -5.01 1.06 9.91
CA THR A 18 -4.68 2.46 10.19
C THR A 18 -5.58 3.10 11.21
N ASP A 19 -6.89 2.86 11.15
CA ASP A 19 -7.92 3.60 11.90
C ASP A 19 -8.73 2.70 12.83
N ASP A 20 -8.49 1.40 12.80
CA ASP A 20 -9.28 0.37 13.51
C ASP A 20 -10.80 0.43 13.18
N THR A 21 -11.11 0.77 11.93
CA THR A 21 -12.47 0.90 11.42
C THR A 21 -12.79 -0.14 10.36
N PHE A 22 -14.05 -0.51 10.26
CA PHE A 22 -14.56 -1.39 9.21
C PHE A 22 -15.90 -0.87 8.71
N CYS A 23 -16.02 -0.77 7.39
CA CYS A 23 -17.27 -0.38 6.73
C CYS A 23 -17.77 -1.54 5.87
N GLU A 24 -18.95 -2.06 6.19
CA GLU A 24 -19.52 -3.22 5.49
C GLU A 24 -19.99 -2.88 4.07
N ALA A 25 -20.42 -1.64 3.84
CA ALA A 25 -20.97 -1.16 2.57
C ALA A 25 -20.12 -0.04 1.95
N CYS A 26 -18.79 -0.19 1.95
CA CYS A 26 -17.89 0.81 1.38
C CYS A 26 -18.05 0.94 -0.13
N LYS A 27 -18.04 2.19 -0.60
CA LYS A 27 -17.98 2.48 -2.04
C LYS A 27 -16.68 1.96 -2.65
N SER A 28 -16.73 1.58 -3.90
CA SER A 28 -15.52 1.18 -4.63
C SER A 28 -14.50 2.31 -4.66
N THR A 29 -13.24 1.97 -4.39
CA THR A 29 -12.12 2.90 -4.52
C THR A 29 -12.01 3.40 -5.97
N VAL A 30 -11.87 4.69 -6.13
CA VAL A 30 -11.64 5.32 -7.44
C VAL A 30 -10.21 5.84 -7.47
N GLY A 31 -9.42 5.33 -8.40
CA GLY A 31 -8.02 5.71 -8.53
C GLY A 31 -7.11 5.08 -7.48
N VAL A 32 -6.30 5.89 -6.85
CA VAL A 32 -5.35 5.50 -5.80
C VAL A 32 -5.57 6.39 -4.59
N ASP A 33 -5.65 5.78 -3.42
CA ASP A 33 -5.69 6.48 -2.14
C ASP A 33 -4.50 6.05 -1.28
N PHE A 34 -4.11 6.86 -0.30
CA PHE A 34 -3.04 6.47 0.61
C PHE A 34 -3.32 6.90 2.03
N LYS A 35 -2.77 6.14 2.97
CA LYS A 35 -2.76 6.47 4.39
C LYS A 35 -1.38 6.34 4.98
N ILE A 36 -1.12 7.12 6.02
CA ILE A 36 0.13 7.10 6.75
C ILE A 36 -0.14 6.60 8.15
N LYS A 37 0.64 5.60 8.58
CA LYS A 37 0.66 5.12 9.96
C LYS A 37 2.08 5.03 10.46
N THR A 38 2.33 5.54 11.66
CA THR A 38 3.61 5.34 12.36
C THR A 38 3.50 4.12 13.26
N VAL A 39 4.42 3.18 13.09
CA VAL A 39 4.53 1.99 13.92
C VAL A 39 5.90 1.96 14.58
N GLU A 40 5.98 1.29 15.71
CA GLU A 40 7.25 1.02 16.39
C GLU A 40 7.62 -0.45 16.22
N LEU A 41 8.78 -0.70 15.61
CA LEU A 41 9.29 -2.03 15.37
C LEU A 41 10.79 -2.08 15.65
N ARG A 42 11.24 -3.07 16.42
CA ARG A 42 12.65 -3.22 16.82
C ARG A 42 13.25 -1.96 17.46
N GLY A 43 12.46 -1.25 18.27
CA GLY A 43 12.88 0.00 18.91
C GLY A 43 13.02 1.20 17.98
N LYS A 44 12.51 1.10 16.75
CA LYS A 44 12.51 2.18 15.75
C LYS A 44 11.10 2.60 15.42
N LYS A 45 10.90 3.92 15.31
CA LYS A 45 9.67 4.48 14.79
C LYS A 45 9.74 4.49 13.26
N ILE A 46 8.76 3.84 12.63
CA ILE A 46 8.69 3.68 11.19
C ILE A 46 7.42 4.34 10.69
N ARG A 47 7.56 5.24 9.74
CA ARG A 47 6.43 5.87 9.06
C ARG A 47 6.08 5.09 7.82
N LEU A 48 4.94 4.40 7.84
CA LEU A 48 4.43 3.64 6.71
C LEU A 48 3.56 4.51 5.83
N GLN A 49 3.83 4.49 4.54
CA GLN A 49 2.90 4.97 3.51
C GLN A 49 2.26 3.75 2.86
N ILE A 50 0.96 3.62 3.03
CA ILE A 50 0.18 2.49 2.51
C ILE A 50 -0.67 3.01 1.36
N TRP A 51 -0.41 2.51 0.16
CA TRP A 51 -1.11 2.88 -1.06
C TRP A 51 -2.18 1.84 -1.39
N ASP A 52 -3.44 2.25 -1.37
CA ASP A 52 -4.59 1.45 -1.79
C ASP A 52 -4.90 1.74 -3.25
N THR A 53 -5.05 0.70 -4.04
CA THR A 53 -5.32 0.83 -5.47
C THR A 53 -6.73 0.39 -5.81
N ALA A 54 -7.35 1.04 -6.80
CA ALA A 54 -8.58 0.55 -7.38
C ALA A 54 -8.34 -0.81 -8.05
N GLY A 55 -9.20 -1.78 -7.76
CA GLY A 55 -9.14 -3.13 -8.35
C GLY A 55 -9.56 -3.19 -9.84
N GLN A 56 -9.54 -2.06 -10.55
CA GLN A 56 -9.90 -1.96 -11.95
C GLN A 56 -8.67 -1.74 -12.83
N GLU A 57 -8.55 -2.52 -13.88
CA GLU A 57 -7.45 -2.52 -14.84
C GLU A 57 -7.29 -1.21 -15.62
N ARG A 58 -8.32 -0.37 -15.64
CA ARG A 58 -8.36 0.88 -16.42
C ARG A 58 -7.35 1.94 -15.95
N PHE A 59 -6.74 1.78 -14.79
CA PHE A 59 -5.81 2.74 -14.20
C PHE A 59 -4.34 2.30 -14.27
N ASN A 60 -3.99 1.41 -15.20
CA ASN A 60 -2.65 0.81 -15.31
C ASN A 60 -1.51 1.81 -15.46
N SER A 61 -1.73 2.98 -16.07
CA SER A 61 -0.66 3.98 -16.28
C SER A 61 -0.30 4.74 -14.99
N ILE A 62 -1.27 5.01 -14.13
CA ILE A 62 -1.05 5.71 -12.85
C ILE A 62 -0.41 4.76 -11.83
N THR A 63 -0.82 3.48 -11.88
CA THR A 63 -0.41 2.47 -10.90
C THR A 63 1.04 2.03 -11.07
N SER A 64 1.61 2.07 -12.28
CA SER A 64 2.97 1.58 -12.56
C SER A 64 4.06 2.30 -11.75
N ALA A 65 3.91 3.60 -11.50
CA ALA A 65 4.87 4.37 -10.69
C ALA A 65 4.87 3.89 -9.22
N TYR A 66 3.71 3.52 -8.67
CA TYR A 66 3.59 3.02 -7.31
C TYR A 66 4.19 1.62 -7.15
N TYR A 67 4.10 0.77 -8.16
CA TYR A 67 4.79 -0.53 -8.16
C TYR A 67 6.31 -0.37 -8.07
N ARG A 68 6.89 0.58 -8.80
CA ARG A 68 8.35 0.82 -8.82
C ARG A 68 8.90 1.28 -7.48
N SER A 69 8.17 2.12 -6.79
CA SER A 69 8.60 2.69 -5.50
C SER A 69 8.26 1.81 -4.31
N ALA A 70 7.41 0.81 -4.48
CA ALA A 70 6.96 -0.05 -3.40
C ALA A 70 8.10 -0.92 -2.86
N LYS A 71 8.31 -0.87 -1.55
CA LYS A 71 9.21 -1.79 -0.83
C LYS A 71 8.51 -3.08 -0.43
N GLY A 72 7.19 -3.05 -0.33
CA GLY A 72 6.34 -4.21 -0.06
C GLY A 72 5.06 -4.17 -0.88
N ILE A 73 4.61 -5.33 -1.31
CA ILE A 73 3.40 -5.52 -2.09
C ILE A 73 2.53 -6.56 -1.41
N ILE A 74 1.30 -6.16 -1.08
CA ILE A 74 0.27 -7.04 -0.55
C ILE A 74 -0.70 -7.35 -1.67
N LEU A 75 -0.75 -8.61 -2.09
CA LEU A 75 -1.66 -9.12 -3.10
C LEU A 75 -2.83 -9.82 -2.42
N VAL A 76 -4.04 -9.30 -2.63
CA VAL A 76 -5.24 -9.74 -1.91
C VAL A 76 -6.22 -10.45 -2.84
N TYR A 77 -6.76 -11.57 -2.38
CA TYR A 77 -7.92 -12.23 -2.97
C TYR A 77 -9.00 -12.48 -1.91
N ASP A 78 -10.21 -12.76 -2.36
CA ASP A 78 -11.36 -13.08 -1.53
C ASP A 78 -11.54 -14.60 -1.51
N ILE A 79 -11.45 -15.21 -0.33
CA ILE A 79 -11.58 -16.68 -0.20
C ILE A 79 -12.94 -17.22 -0.62
N THR A 80 -13.95 -16.35 -0.69
CA THR A 80 -15.33 -16.67 -1.09
C THR A 80 -15.60 -16.49 -2.58
N LYS A 81 -14.61 -15.98 -3.34
CA LYS A 81 -14.77 -15.70 -4.77
C LYS A 81 -13.59 -16.25 -5.57
N LYS A 82 -13.82 -17.40 -6.17
CA LYS A 82 -12.80 -18.08 -7.01
C LYS A 82 -12.23 -17.18 -8.10
N GLU A 83 -13.04 -16.30 -8.70
CA GLU A 83 -12.62 -15.36 -9.74
C GLU A 83 -11.45 -14.49 -9.29
N THR A 84 -11.46 -14.02 -8.03
CA THR A 84 -10.40 -13.17 -7.49
C THR A 84 -9.10 -13.92 -7.28
N PHE A 85 -9.15 -15.21 -7.05
CA PHE A 85 -7.99 -16.11 -6.99
C PHE A 85 -7.47 -16.42 -8.39
N ASP A 86 -8.34 -16.67 -9.34
CA ASP A 86 -7.99 -16.92 -10.75
C ASP A 86 -7.35 -15.69 -11.41
N ASP A 87 -7.61 -14.49 -10.93
CA ASP A 87 -6.96 -13.25 -11.37
C ASP A 87 -5.52 -13.06 -10.84
N LEU A 88 -5.07 -13.84 -9.87
CA LEU A 88 -3.73 -13.68 -9.28
C LEU A 88 -2.58 -13.73 -10.30
N PRO A 89 -2.57 -14.61 -11.29
CA PRO A 89 -1.51 -14.64 -12.31
C PRO A 89 -1.40 -13.32 -13.10
N LYS A 90 -2.51 -12.64 -13.31
CA LYS A 90 -2.56 -11.34 -13.97
C LYS A 90 -1.90 -10.25 -13.13
N TRP A 91 -2.17 -10.22 -11.82
CA TRP A 91 -1.50 -9.33 -10.88
C TRP A 91 -0.01 -9.63 -10.78
N MET A 92 0.38 -10.89 -10.82
CA MET A 92 1.79 -11.28 -10.85
C MET A 92 2.53 -10.76 -12.07
N LYS A 93 1.91 -10.77 -13.25
CA LYS A 93 2.49 -10.16 -14.46
C LYS A 93 2.73 -8.64 -14.28
N MET A 94 1.85 -7.95 -13.58
CA MET A 94 2.04 -6.53 -13.28
C MET A 94 3.20 -6.31 -12.30
N ILE A 95 3.31 -7.15 -11.27
CA ILE A 95 4.43 -7.12 -10.33
C ILE A 95 5.75 -7.35 -11.08
N ASP A 96 5.83 -8.41 -11.87
CA ASP A 96 7.04 -8.75 -12.64
C ASP A 96 7.48 -7.64 -13.60
N LYS A 97 6.50 -6.95 -14.16
CA LYS A 97 6.77 -5.88 -15.13
C LYS A 97 7.22 -4.57 -14.49
N TYR A 98 6.65 -4.20 -13.34
CA TYR A 98 6.79 -2.84 -12.80
C TYR A 98 7.45 -2.76 -11.42
N ALA A 99 7.37 -3.81 -10.61
CA ALA A 99 7.94 -3.80 -9.27
C ALA A 99 9.45 -4.00 -9.27
N SER A 100 10.11 -3.53 -8.21
CA SER A 100 11.52 -3.85 -7.96
C SER A 100 11.66 -5.32 -7.57
N GLU A 101 12.76 -5.97 -7.97
CA GLU A 101 13.11 -7.33 -7.56
C GLU A 101 13.30 -7.46 -6.05
N ASP A 102 13.64 -6.36 -5.38
CA ASP A 102 13.83 -6.30 -3.92
C ASP A 102 12.54 -6.14 -3.12
N ALA A 103 11.40 -5.91 -3.78
CA ALA A 103 10.13 -5.76 -3.11
C ALA A 103 9.70 -7.04 -2.40
N GLU A 104 9.28 -6.92 -1.13
CA GLU A 104 8.70 -8.04 -0.38
C GLU A 104 7.27 -8.31 -0.84
N LEU A 105 6.94 -9.58 -1.04
CA LEU A 105 5.63 -10.01 -1.52
C LEU A 105 4.88 -10.77 -0.43
N LEU A 106 3.62 -10.41 -0.22
CA LEU A 106 2.70 -11.11 0.68
C LEU A 106 1.38 -11.36 -0.03
N LEU A 107 0.97 -12.63 -0.09
CA LEU A 107 -0.35 -13.06 -0.55
C LEU A 107 -1.31 -13.14 0.63
N VAL A 108 -2.47 -12.51 0.51
CA VAL A 108 -3.50 -12.50 1.56
C VAL A 108 -4.82 -13.03 1.03
N GLY A 109 -5.32 -14.10 1.63
CA GLY A 109 -6.70 -14.54 1.51
C GLY A 109 -7.57 -13.82 2.54
N ASN A 110 -8.34 -12.84 2.08
CA ASN A 110 -9.20 -12.03 2.96
C ASN A 110 -10.61 -12.60 3.06
N LYS A 111 -11.37 -12.08 4.00
CA LYS A 111 -12.75 -12.45 4.37
C LYS A 111 -12.86 -13.82 5.03
N LEU A 112 -11.89 -14.14 5.88
CA LEU A 112 -11.88 -15.38 6.67
C LEU A 112 -13.12 -15.51 7.58
N ASP A 113 -13.78 -14.40 7.93
CA ASP A 113 -15.08 -14.34 8.62
C ASP A 113 -16.21 -15.05 7.84
N CYS A 114 -16.08 -15.17 6.52
CA CYS A 114 -17.04 -15.85 5.65
C CYS A 114 -16.64 -17.30 5.34
N GLU A 115 -16.11 -18.04 6.32
CA GLU A 115 -15.63 -19.42 6.14
C GLU A 115 -16.68 -20.38 5.55
N VAL A 116 -17.95 -20.16 5.84
CA VAL A 116 -19.06 -20.97 5.31
C VAL A 116 -19.24 -20.83 3.80
N ASP A 117 -18.80 -19.72 3.23
CA ASP A 117 -18.89 -19.42 1.80
C ASP A 117 -17.55 -19.60 1.09
N ARG A 118 -16.58 -20.20 1.74
CA ARG A 118 -15.23 -20.43 1.20
C ARG A 118 -15.29 -21.25 -0.10
N GLU A 119 -14.65 -20.73 -1.14
CA GLU A 119 -14.44 -21.40 -2.42
C GLU A 119 -12.96 -21.79 -2.63
N ILE A 120 -12.03 -21.08 -2.00
CA ILE A 120 -10.59 -21.32 -2.12
C ILE A 120 -10.06 -21.86 -0.81
N SER A 121 -9.51 -23.08 -0.83
CA SER A 121 -8.88 -23.67 0.35
C SER A 121 -7.60 -22.93 0.73
N ARG A 122 -7.23 -23.01 2.00
CA ARG A 122 -5.96 -22.49 2.50
C ARG A 122 -4.77 -23.09 1.75
N GLN A 123 -4.82 -24.38 1.49
CA GLN A 123 -3.77 -25.09 0.76
C GLN A 123 -3.56 -24.58 -0.67
N GLN A 124 -4.64 -24.17 -1.36
CA GLN A 124 -4.53 -23.56 -2.68
C GLN A 124 -3.78 -22.22 -2.62
N GLY A 125 -4.06 -21.38 -1.63
CA GLY A 125 -3.35 -20.12 -1.39
C GLY A 125 -1.87 -20.36 -1.06
N GLU A 126 -1.57 -21.29 -0.15
CA GLU A 126 -0.21 -21.67 0.22
C GLU A 126 0.58 -22.20 -0.98
N LYS A 127 -0.04 -23.08 -1.77
CA LYS A 127 0.58 -23.65 -2.97
C LYS A 127 0.90 -22.58 -4.02
N PHE A 128 0.00 -21.63 -4.22
CA PHE A 128 0.25 -20.50 -5.13
C PHE A 128 1.45 -19.67 -4.66
N ALA A 129 1.51 -19.32 -3.39
CA ALA A 129 2.62 -18.55 -2.83
C ALA A 129 3.96 -19.28 -2.92
N GLN A 130 3.96 -20.60 -2.69
CA GLN A 130 5.18 -21.44 -2.78
C GLN A 130 5.78 -21.50 -4.19
N GLN A 131 4.99 -21.27 -5.22
CA GLN A 131 5.47 -21.22 -6.61
C GLN A 131 6.25 -19.93 -6.92
N ILE A 132 6.16 -18.93 -6.05
CA ILE A 132 6.75 -17.60 -6.25
C ILE A 132 7.85 -17.40 -5.21
N THR A 133 9.07 -17.20 -5.66
CA THR A 133 10.22 -17.03 -4.79
C THR A 133 10.03 -15.82 -3.86
N GLY A 134 10.14 -16.05 -2.56
CA GLY A 134 10.07 -15.01 -1.55
C GLY A 134 8.66 -14.51 -1.22
N MET A 135 7.60 -15.09 -1.81
CA MET A 135 6.23 -14.76 -1.46
C MET A 135 5.81 -15.48 -0.17
N ARG A 136 5.27 -14.72 0.77
CA ARG A 136 4.62 -15.25 1.96
C ARG A 136 3.12 -15.33 1.78
N PHE A 137 2.46 -16.12 2.64
CA PHE A 137 1.02 -16.30 2.61
C PHE A 137 0.42 -16.21 4.01
N CYS A 138 -0.73 -15.54 4.10
CA CYS A 138 -1.61 -15.64 5.25
C CYS A 138 -3.06 -15.42 4.85
N GLU A 139 -3.97 -15.85 5.71
CA GLU A 139 -5.38 -15.52 5.62
C GLU A 139 -5.75 -14.50 6.71
N ALA A 140 -6.70 -13.63 6.42
CA ALA A 140 -7.11 -12.55 7.31
C ALA A 140 -8.59 -12.21 7.18
N SER A 141 -9.10 -11.49 8.17
CA SER A 141 -10.42 -10.87 8.15
C SER A 141 -10.31 -9.40 8.57
N ALA A 142 -10.59 -8.48 7.66
CA ALA A 142 -10.71 -7.07 8.00
C ALA A 142 -11.94 -6.83 8.90
N LYS A 143 -13.01 -7.60 8.71
CA LYS A 143 -14.25 -7.51 9.51
C LYS A 143 -13.99 -7.87 10.96
N ASP A 144 -13.39 -9.03 11.20
CA ASP A 144 -13.15 -9.56 12.54
C ASP A 144 -11.84 -9.07 13.16
N ASN A 145 -11.09 -8.23 12.45
CA ASN A 145 -9.75 -7.78 12.85
C ASN A 145 -8.80 -8.95 13.14
N PHE A 146 -8.83 -9.96 12.31
CA PHE A 146 -7.99 -11.15 12.44
C PHE A 146 -6.80 -11.09 11.48
N ASN A 147 -5.58 -11.25 11.99
CA ASN A 147 -4.31 -11.20 11.24
C ASN A 147 -4.03 -9.89 10.49
N VAL A 148 -4.76 -8.81 10.75
CA VAL A 148 -4.56 -7.55 10.03
C VAL A 148 -3.23 -6.90 10.42
N ASP A 149 -2.95 -6.75 11.71
CA ASP A 149 -1.66 -6.23 12.19
C ASP A 149 -0.50 -7.13 11.76
N GLU A 150 -0.68 -8.45 11.80
CA GLU A 150 0.29 -9.45 11.35
C GLU A 150 0.72 -9.24 9.89
N ILE A 151 -0.23 -8.96 9.00
CA ILE A 151 0.04 -8.70 7.58
C ILE A 151 1.03 -7.55 7.43
N PHE A 152 0.71 -6.41 8.01
CA PHE A 152 1.49 -5.19 7.82
C PHE A 152 2.81 -5.22 8.60
N LEU A 153 2.79 -5.61 9.86
CA LEU A 153 4.00 -5.60 10.71
C LEU A 153 5.03 -6.63 10.27
N LYS A 154 4.58 -7.82 9.84
CA LYS A 154 5.48 -8.84 9.32
C LYS A 154 6.12 -8.43 8.01
N LEU A 155 5.34 -7.84 7.10
CA LEU A 155 5.87 -7.33 5.84
C LEU A 155 6.91 -6.23 6.08
N VAL A 156 6.63 -5.30 6.99
CA VAL A 156 7.56 -4.22 7.37
C VAL A 156 8.83 -4.79 8.00
N ASP A 157 8.72 -5.78 8.86
CA ASP A 157 9.88 -6.45 9.47
C ASP A 157 10.78 -7.10 8.41
N ASP A 158 10.19 -7.74 7.41
CA ASP A 158 10.94 -8.34 6.31
C ASP A 158 11.62 -7.29 5.43
N ILE A 159 10.95 -6.18 5.15
CA ILE A 159 11.55 -5.04 4.45
C ILE A 159 12.76 -4.50 5.23
N LEU A 160 12.62 -4.29 6.53
CA LEU A 160 13.69 -3.77 7.38
C LEU A 160 14.92 -4.69 7.44
N LYS A 161 14.73 -6.00 7.37
CA LYS A 161 15.83 -6.96 7.33
C LYS A 161 16.73 -6.81 6.10
N LYS A 162 16.15 -6.38 4.98
CA LYS A 162 16.85 -6.17 3.72
C LYS A 162 17.44 -4.77 3.57
N MET A 163 16.96 -3.78 4.32
CA MET A 163 17.45 -2.40 4.23
C MET A 163 18.77 -2.24 5.00
N PRO A 164 19.85 -1.71 4.36
CA PRO A 164 21.05 -1.33 5.08
C PRO A 164 20.74 -0.23 6.12
N LEU A 165 21.37 -0.30 7.28
CA LEU A 165 21.17 0.66 8.38
C LEU A 165 21.41 2.12 7.98
N ASP A 166 22.29 2.35 7.00
CA ASP A 166 22.65 3.69 6.52
C ASP A 166 21.54 4.35 5.67
N VAL A 167 20.75 3.57 4.96
CA VAL A 167 19.60 4.06 4.17
C VAL A 167 18.50 4.57 5.09
N ILE A 168 18.26 3.87 6.22
CA ILE A 168 17.26 4.28 7.22
C ILE A 168 17.63 5.65 7.83
N ARG A 169 18.91 5.96 7.99
CA ARG A 169 19.39 7.24 8.50
C ARG A 169 19.20 8.39 7.50
N ASN A 170 19.47 8.13 6.22
CA ASN A 170 19.37 9.15 5.17
C ASN A 170 17.93 9.51 4.82
N GLU A 171 17.00 8.57 4.83
CA GLU A 171 15.58 8.85 4.61
C GLU A 171 14.97 9.67 5.78
N LEU A 172 15.41 9.43 7.01
CA LEU A 172 15.05 10.27 8.16
C LEU A 172 15.59 11.70 8.03
N SER A 173 16.82 11.86 7.55
CA SER A 173 17.44 13.18 7.32
C SER A 173 16.73 13.95 6.21
N ASN A 174 16.37 13.30 5.12
CA ASN A 174 15.65 13.91 4.00
C ASN A 174 14.20 14.27 4.38
N SER A 175 13.54 13.47 5.22
CA SER A 175 12.20 13.78 5.73
C SER A 175 12.20 14.98 6.69
N ILE A 176 13.28 15.19 7.44
CA ILE A 176 13.44 16.35 8.31
C ILE A 176 13.75 17.60 7.49
N LEU A 177 14.52 17.48 6.42
CA LEU A 177 14.84 18.59 5.51
C LEU A 177 13.61 19.06 4.71
N SER A 178 12.66 18.17 4.40
CA SER A 178 11.41 18.54 3.72
C SER A 178 10.38 19.24 4.63
N LEU A 179 10.63 19.30 5.94
CA LEU A 179 9.79 19.99 6.93
C LEU A 179 10.31 21.39 7.26
N GLN A 180 11.39 21.86 6.64
CA GLN A 180 11.76 23.27 6.77
C GLN A 180 10.77 24.11 5.93
N PRO A 181 10.13 25.11 6.54
CA PRO A 181 9.28 26.03 5.77
C PRO A 181 10.12 26.68 4.67
N GLU A 182 9.61 26.68 3.46
CA GLU A 182 10.23 27.48 2.39
C GLU A 182 10.39 28.92 2.88
N PRO A 183 11.56 29.56 2.64
CA PRO A 183 11.72 30.95 3.00
C PRO A 183 10.63 31.76 2.28
N GLU A 184 9.79 32.44 3.06
CA GLU A 184 8.80 33.36 2.49
C GLU A 184 9.53 34.39 1.62
N ILE A 185 9.28 34.33 0.32
CA ILE A 185 9.73 35.37 -0.62
C ILE A 185 8.96 36.62 -0.26
N PRO A 186 9.62 37.73 0.16
CA PRO A 186 8.93 38.95 0.45
C PRO A 186 8.15 39.37 -0.80
N PRO A 187 6.91 39.87 -0.67
CA PRO A 187 6.16 40.33 -1.83
C PRO A 187 6.94 41.46 -2.52
N GLU A 188 7.19 41.24 -3.83
CA GLU A 188 7.80 42.30 -4.66
C GLU A 188 6.97 43.58 -4.55
N LEU A 189 7.61 44.66 -4.16
CA LEU A 189 7.01 46.00 -4.14
C LEU A 189 6.52 46.34 -5.56
N PRO A 190 5.28 46.78 -5.73
CA PRO A 190 4.78 47.21 -7.03
C PRO A 190 5.66 48.31 -7.61
N PRO A 191 5.90 48.31 -8.92
CA PRO A 191 6.73 49.35 -9.56
C PRO A 191 6.15 50.72 -9.33
N PRO A 192 7.01 51.78 -9.17
CA PRO A 192 6.55 53.13 -8.92
C PRO A 192 5.70 53.60 -10.11
N ARG A 193 4.55 54.20 -9.80
CA ARG A 193 3.63 54.76 -10.81
C ARG A 193 4.37 55.83 -11.61
N PRO A 194 4.24 55.86 -12.94
CA PRO A 194 4.82 56.98 -13.71
C PRO A 194 4.20 58.32 -13.33
N HIS A 195 5.05 59.26 -13.05
CA HIS A 195 4.63 60.64 -12.85
C HIS A 195 3.96 61.18 -14.11
N VAL A 196 2.66 61.39 -14.07
CA VAL A 196 1.95 62.15 -15.08
C VAL A 196 2.25 63.61 -14.81
N ARG A 197 3.06 64.25 -15.66
CA ARG A 197 3.18 65.69 -15.69
C ARG A 197 1.90 66.23 -16.28
N CYS A 198 1.13 66.96 -15.49
CA CYS A 198 0.11 67.88 -16.00
C CYS A 198 0.81 69.06 -16.64
N CYS A 199 0.53 69.33 -17.89
CA CYS A 199 0.54 70.64 -18.51
C CYS A 199 -0.87 71.10 -18.59
#